data_3402c96391db2f3ced078fe7bc0cd58d
#
_entry.id   3402c96391db2f3ced078fe7bc0cd58d
#
_cell.length_a   1.000
_cell.length_b   1.000
_cell.length_c   1.000
_cell.angle_alpha   90.00
_cell.angle_beta   90.00
_cell.angle_gamma   90.00
#
_symmetry.space_group_name_H-M   'P 1'
#
loop_
_entity.id
_entity.type
_entity.pdbx_description
1 polymer ?
#
loop_
_entity_poly.entity_id
_entity_poly.type
_entity_poly.pdbx_seq_one_letter_code
_entity_poly.pdbx_strand_id
1 'polypeptide(L)'
;MATRRALALLVAASFAAPLALGQELRMPKVELDYDKEVDFSTFATYSWKDPAAAAKDPQMHTRIIWYVERELEKKGLRKALDGQGDLFVRYYAKAHEGLKGTPTQGESYLPGGAGQLTTGVDFSKAVEGTLILELQRASDEKAVWRAGTQHVSIDKKRIDADTASAVRLLVSKYPPPEP
;
A
#
# COMPACT_ATOMS: atom_id res chain seq x y z
N MET A 1 -78.53 7.67 5.64
CA MET A 1 -77.39 6.76 5.46
C MET A 1 -76.24 7.54 4.88
N ALA A 2 -75.24 7.85 5.70
CA ALA A 2 -74.15 8.74 5.35
C ALA A 2 -72.87 7.91 5.08
N THR A 3 -72.40 7.93 3.87
CA THR A 3 -71.17 7.29 3.42
C THR A 3 -69.98 8.21 3.63
N ARG A 4 -69.10 7.89 4.64
CA ARG A 4 -67.88 8.58 4.91
C ARG A 4 -66.80 8.09 3.92
N ARG A 5 -66.33 8.98 3.04
CA ARG A 5 -65.11 8.76 2.22
C ARG A 5 -63.88 9.09 3.05
N ALA A 6 -63.06 8.10 3.34
CA ALA A 6 -61.73 8.30 3.93
C ALA A 6 -60.73 8.71 2.84
N LEU A 7 -60.11 9.88 3.07
CA LEU A 7 -59.04 10.41 2.21
C LEU A 7 -57.70 9.91 2.76
N ALA A 8 -57.04 9.00 2.05
CA ALA A 8 -55.73 8.50 2.41
C ALA A 8 -54.64 9.48 1.88
N LEU A 9 -53.96 10.15 2.80
CA LEU A 9 -52.76 10.96 2.49
C LEU A 9 -51.56 10.05 2.33
N LEU A 10 -51.06 9.93 1.11
CA LEU A 10 -49.78 9.31 0.78
C LEU A 10 -48.65 10.30 1.06
N VAL A 11 -47.91 10.12 2.15
CA VAL A 11 -46.67 10.82 2.44
C VAL A 11 -45.54 10.11 1.68
N ALA A 12 -45.08 10.69 0.58
CA ALA A 12 -43.92 10.24 -0.12
C ALA A 12 -42.65 10.72 0.64
N ALA A 13 -42.04 9.81 1.37
CA ALA A 13 -40.72 10.04 1.96
C ALA A 13 -39.65 9.93 0.88
N SER A 14 -39.16 11.09 0.44
CA SER A 14 -37.99 11.15 -0.45
C SER A 14 -36.73 10.78 0.35
N PHE A 15 -36.25 9.56 0.18
CA PHE A 15 -34.94 9.13 0.65
C PHE A 15 -33.88 9.74 -0.29
N ALA A 16 -33.31 10.88 0.13
CA ALA A 16 -32.09 11.39 -0.45
C ALA A 16 -30.93 10.50 0.02
N ALA A 17 -30.50 9.57 -0.83
CA ALA A 17 -29.28 8.84 -0.60
C ALA A 17 -28.09 9.81 -0.65
N PRO A 18 -27.18 9.82 0.35
CA PRO A 18 -25.96 10.59 0.25
C PRO A 18 -25.12 9.99 -0.88
N LEU A 19 -24.80 10.80 -1.88
CA LEU A 19 -23.73 10.51 -2.83
C LEU A 19 -22.44 10.44 -2.04
N ALA A 20 -22.09 9.25 -1.61
CA ALA A 20 -20.74 8.95 -1.14
C ALA A 20 -19.82 9.18 -2.34
N LEU A 21 -19.16 10.34 -2.36
CA LEU A 21 -17.99 10.60 -3.21
C LEU A 21 -16.96 9.54 -2.85
N GLY A 22 -16.96 8.45 -3.61
CA GLY A 22 -15.98 7.38 -3.48
C GLY A 22 -14.60 7.98 -3.74
N GLN A 23 -13.87 8.25 -2.67
CA GLN A 23 -12.42 8.29 -2.77
C GLN A 23 -12.02 6.87 -3.18
N GLU A 24 -11.75 6.68 -4.46
CA GLU A 24 -11.06 5.50 -4.93
C GLU A 24 -9.75 5.42 -4.15
N LEU A 25 -9.74 4.57 -3.13
CA LEU A 25 -8.52 4.11 -2.50
C LEU A 25 -7.72 3.42 -3.60
N ARG A 26 -6.84 4.19 -4.25
CA ARG A 26 -5.92 3.65 -5.24
C ARG A 26 -5.04 2.64 -4.51
N MET A 27 -5.47 1.37 -4.54
CA MET A 27 -4.66 0.28 -4.02
C MET A 27 -3.33 0.30 -4.76
N PRO A 28 -2.19 0.34 -4.07
CA PRO A 28 -0.90 0.32 -4.73
C PRO A 28 -0.80 -0.93 -5.59
N LYS A 29 -0.51 -0.73 -6.87
CA LYS A 29 -0.34 -1.84 -7.82
C LYS A 29 0.93 -2.60 -7.45
N VAL A 30 0.81 -3.92 -7.32
CA VAL A 30 1.97 -4.80 -7.14
C VAL A 30 2.38 -5.36 -8.50
N GLU A 31 3.63 -5.17 -8.85
CA GLU A 31 4.30 -5.83 -9.95
C GLU A 31 4.95 -7.09 -9.40
N LEU A 32 4.59 -8.25 -9.96
CA LEU A 32 5.09 -9.56 -9.54
C LEU A 32 5.80 -10.23 -10.71
N ASP A 33 7.01 -10.69 -10.46
CA ASP A 33 7.82 -11.50 -11.36
C ASP A 33 8.37 -12.71 -10.59
N TYR A 34 8.29 -13.90 -11.18
CA TYR A 34 8.79 -15.11 -10.54
C TYR A 34 9.10 -16.21 -11.56
N ASP A 35 10.04 -17.07 -11.20
CA ASP A 35 10.43 -18.24 -11.99
C ASP A 35 9.38 -19.35 -11.83
N LYS A 36 8.67 -19.65 -12.90
CA LYS A 36 7.57 -20.64 -12.94
C LYS A 36 8.04 -22.10 -12.84
N GLU A 37 9.33 -22.34 -13.02
CA GLU A 37 9.92 -23.67 -12.95
C GLU A 37 10.38 -24.02 -11.53
N VAL A 38 10.31 -23.05 -10.59
CA VAL A 38 10.76 -23.22 -9.22
C VAL A 38 9.63 -23.72 -8.34
N ASP A 39 9.89 -24.82 -7.64
CA ASP A 39 9.03 -25.31 -6.57
C ASP A 39 9.32 -24.54 -5.28
N PHE A 40 8.45 -23.57 -4.97
CA PHE A 40 8.58 -22.72 -3.78
C PHE A 40 8.31 -23.45 -2.47
N SER A 41 7.73 -24.63 -2.49
CA SER A 41 7.47 -25.44 -1.28
C SER A 41 8.76 -26.02 -0.68
N THR A 42 9.82 -26.08 -1.48
CA THR A 42 11.13 -26.60 -1.05
C THR A 42 11.92 -25.63 -0.16
N PHE A 43 11.54 -24.37 -0.11
CA PHE A 43 12.23 -23.35 0.68
C PHE A 43 11.60 -23.25 2.09
N ALA A 44 12.43 -23.41 3.11
CA ALA A 44 12.03 -23.32 4.51
C ALA A 44 12.75 -22.20 5.28
N THR A 45 13.92 -21.77 4.78
CA THR A 45 14.78 -20.82 5.48
C THR A 45 15.24 -19.69 4.55
N TYR A 46 15.58 -18.55 5.17
CA TYR A 46 16.17 -17.44 4.45
C TYR A 46 17.28 -16.76 5.25
N SER A 47 18.15 -16.08 4.55
CA SER A 47 19.15 -15.16 5.10
C SER A 47 19.05 -13.81 4.42
N TRP A 48 19.45 -12.77 5.12
CA TRP A 48 19.58 -11.44 4.52
C TRP A 48 20.86 -11.34 3.71
N LYS A 49 20.77 -10.78 2.53
CA LYS A 49 21.89 -10.31 1.74
C LYS A 49 21.89 -8.79 1.74
N ASP A 50 23.05 -8.16 1.69
CA ASP A 50 23.15 -6.70 1.69
C ASP A 50 22.20 -6.09 0.64
N PRO A 51 21.34 -5.16 1.05
CA PRO A 51 20.43 -4.52 0.11
C PRO A 51 21.24 -3.71 -0.90
N ALA A 52 21.03 -3.96 -2.18
CA ALA A 52 21.74 -3.25 -3.24
C ALA A 52 21.42 -1.75 -3.27
N ALA A 53 20.29 -1.36 -2.70
CA ALA A 53 19.89 0.02 -2.47
C ALA A 53 19.06 0.10 -1.20
N ALA A 54 19.73 0.09 -0.04
CA ALA A 54 19.11 0.26 1.25
C ALA A 54 18.39 1.62 1.36
N ALA A 55 17.38 1.69 2.21
CA ALA A 55 16.82 2.97 2.61
C ALA A 55 17.93 3.84 3.22
N LYS A 56 18.04 5.09 2.77
CA LYS A 56 19.06 6.03 3.27
C LYS A 56 18.87 6.35 4.76
N ASP A 57 17.62 6.29 5.24
CA ASP A 57 17.28 6.47 6.65
C ASP A 57 17.46 5.14 7.39
N PRO A 58 18.36 5.08 8.41
CA PRO A 58 18.59 3.86 9.19
C PRO A 58 17.34 3.34 9.91
N GLN A 59 16.45 4.23 10.36
CA GLN A 59 15.20 3.83 11.00
C GLN A 59 14.26 3.14 10.00
N MET A 60 14.19 3.66 8.77
CA MET A 60 13.41 3.04 7.70
C MET A 60 14.00 1.67 7.33
N HIS A 61 15.31 1.55 7.24
CA HIS A 61 15.99 0.28 7.01
C HIS A 61 15.57 -0.77 8.05
N THR A 62 15.69 -0.42 9.33
CA THR A 62 15.32 -1.32 10.44
C THR A 62 13.84 -1.72 10.38
N ARG A 63 12.94 -0.78 10.06
CA ARG A 63 11.50 -1.06 9.93
C ARG A 63 11.20 -2.02 8.79
N ILE A 64 11.78 -1.79 7.61
CA ILE A 64 11.58 -2.67 6.45
C ILE A 64 12.00 -4.10 6.82
N ILE A 65 13.21 -4.28 7.38
CA ILE A 65 13.70 -5.59 7.81
C ILE A 65 12.72 -6.23 8.78
N TRP A 66 12.31 -5.53 9.84
CA TRP A 66 11.43 -6.06 10.86
C TRP A 66 10.07 -6.52 10.29
N TYR A 67 9.46 -5.71 9.42
CA TYR A 67 8.18 -6.08 8.79
C TYR A 67 8.33 -7.25 7.83
N VAL A 68 9.41 -7.29 7.04
CA VAL A 68 9.67 -8.40 6.10
C VAL A 68 9.87 -9.71 6.86
N GLU A 69 10.71 -9.73 7.90
CA GLU A 69 10.94 -10.92 8.73
C GLU A 69 9.61 -11.45 9.30
N ARG A 70 8.80 -10.56 9.86
CA ARG A 70 7.50 -10.93 10.43
C ARG A 70 6.52 -11.50 9.40
N GLU A 71 6.48 -10.93 8.20
CA GLU A 71 5.57 -11.41 7.17
C GLU A 71 6.08 -12.71 6.51
N LEU A 72 7.38 -12.90 6.35
CA LEU A 72 7.98 -14.15 5.87
C LEU A 72 7.77 -15.30 6.88
N GLU A 73 7.87 -15.02 8.18
CA GLU A 73 7.57 -16.00 9.23
C GLU A 73 6.12 -16.50 9.14
N LYS A 74 5.15 -15.61 8.89
CA LYS A 74 3.74 -16.01 8.67
C LYS A 74 3.56 -16.90 7.44
N LYS A 75 4.50 -16.83 6.49
CA LYS A 75 4.53 -17.68 5.30
C LYS A 75 5.28 -19.00 5.53
N GLY A 76 5.77 -19.25 6.75
CA GLY A 76 6.50 -20.45 7.13
C GLY A 76 8.00 -20.40 6.88
N LEU A 77 8.53 -19.29 6.36
CA LEU A 77 9.96 -19.11 6.17
C LEU A 77 10.62 -18.68 7.49
N ARG A 78 11.71 -19.33 7.88
CA ARG A 78 12.46 -19.02 9.08
C ARG A 78 13.82 -18.40 8.75
N LYS A 79 14.23 -17.43 9.56
CA LYS A 79 15.55 -16.83 9.42
C LYS A 79 16.63 -17.83 9.84
N ALA A 80 17.59 -18.10 8.96
CA ALA A 80 18.76 -18.91 9.28
C ALA A 80 19.74 -18.12 10.15
N LEU A 81 20.11 -18.69 11.30
CA LEU A 81 20.99 -18.03 12.27
C LEU A 81 22.46 -18.05 11.85
N ASP A 82 22.85 -19.02 11.03
CA ASP A 82 24.19 -19.17 10.47
C ASP A 82 24.44 -18.37 9.18
N GLY A 83 23.41 -17.65 8.70
CA GLY A 83 23.48 -16.91 7.45
C GLY A 83 23.36 -17.77 6.19
N GLN A 84 23.07 -19.08 6.33
CA GLN A 84 22.96 -20.05 5.23
C GLN A 84 21.52 -20.51 5.03
N GLY A 85 20.64 -19.60 4.60
CA GLY A 85 19.26 -19.94 4.27
C GLY A 85 19.13 -20.50 2.86
N ASP A 86 18.00 -21.14 2.56
CA ASP A 86 17.65 -21.61 1.20
C ASP A 86 17.47 -20.44 0.23
N LEU A 87 17.03 -19.31 0.78
CA LEU A 87 16.81 -18.08 0.04
C LEU A 87 17.67 -16.93 0.61
N PHE A 88 18.15 -16.07 -0.26
CA PHE A 88 18.64 -14.74 0.10
C PHE A 88 17.53 -13.71 -0.10
N VAL A 89 17.25 -12.94 0.96
CA VAL A 89 16.30 -11.84 0.92
C VAL A 89 17.04 -10.54 0.66
N ARG A 90 16.57 -9.77 -0.32
CA ARG A 90 17.07 -8.41 -0.62
C ARG A 90 15.89 -7.47 -0.76
N TYR A 91 16.11 -6.20 -0.48
CA TYR A 91 15.13 -5.18 -0.81
C TYR A 91 15.80 -3.97 -1.48
N TYR A 92 14.97 -3.20 -2.18
CA TYR A 92 15.35 -1.95 -2.80
C TYR A 92 14.30 -0.92 -2.40
N ALA A 93 14.76 0.21 -1.83
CA ALA A 93 13.87 1.29 -1.45
C ALA A 93 14.35 2.60 -2.09
N LYS A 94 13.45 3.30 -2.75
CA LYS A 94 13.72 4.60 -3.36
C LYS A 94 12.62 5.57 -2.99
N ALA A 95 13.01 6.73 -2.48
CA ALA A 95 12.11 7.83 -2.23
C ALA A 95 12.07 8.79 -3.42
N HIS A 96 10.90 9.26 -3.78
CA HIS A 96 10.67 10.29 -4.79
C HIS A 96 9.92 11.45 -4.16
N GLU A 97 10.39 12.67 -4.39
CA GLU A 97 9.64 13.87 -4.04
C GLU A 97 8.69 14.20 -5.19
N GLY A 98 7.43 14.33 -4.90
CA GLY A 98 6.39 14.73 -5.83
C GLY A 98 5.53 15.89 -5.27
N LEU A 99 4.75 16.49 -6.12
CA LEU A 99 3.73 17.44 -5.71
C LEU A 99 2.37 16.73 -5.71
N LYS A 100 1.70 16.73 -4.57
CA LYS A 100 0.34 16.22 -4.44
C LYS A 100 -0.63 17.41 -4.41
N GLY A 101 -1.48 17.50 -5.39
CA GLY A 101 -2.58 18.47 -5.40
C GLY A 101 -3.76 17.95 -4.58
N THR A 102 -4.17 18.70 -3.57
CA THR A 102 -5.39 18.41 -2.81
C THR A 102 -6.44 19.46 -3.18
N PRO A 103 -7.61 19.07 -3.72
CA PRO A 103 -8.68 20.02 -3.98
C PRO A 103 -9.12 20.67 -2.65
N THR A 104 -9.16 21.99 -2.62
CA THR A 104 -9.69 22.75 -1.50
C THR A 104 -10.93 23.50 -1.93
N GLN A 105 -11.98 23.44 -1.11
CA GLN A 105 -13.14 24.30 -1.24
C GLN A 105 -13.07 25.35 -0.14
N GLY A 106 -13.07 26.60 -0.53
CA GLY A 106 -13.09 27.74 0.38
C GLY A 106 -14.29 28.63 0.09
N GLU A 107 -14.95 29.12 1.14
CA GLU A 107 -15.90 30.21 1.01
C GLU A 107 -15.15 31.52 1.14
N SER A 108 -15.16 32.33 0.09
CA SER A 108 -14.65 33.71 0.13
C SER A 108 -15.82 34.68 0.25
N TYR A 109 -15.83 35.43 1.35
CA TYR A 109 -16.81 36.48 1.57
C TYR A 109 -16.30 37.78 0.98
N LEU A 110 -17.00 38.32 -0.05
CA LEU A 110 -16.75 39.65 -0.56
C LEU A 110 -17.42 40.70 0.35
N PRO A 111 -16.86 41.91 0.48
CA PRO A 111 -17.53 43.02 1.16
C PRO A 111 -18.88 43.27 0.51
N GLY A 112 -19.98 43.01 1.21
CA GLY A 112 -21.35 43.11 0.67
C GLY A 112 -22.17 41.82 0.83
N GLY A 113 -21.62 40.74 1.40
CA GLY A 113 -22.37 39.54 1.84
C GLY A 113 -22.66 38.50 0.77
N ALA A 114 -22.09 38.63 -0.42
CA ALA A 114 -22.17 37.58 -1.43
C ALA A 114 -20.99 36.59 -1.24
N GLY A 115 -21.28 35.40 -0.73
CA GLY A 115 -20.33 34.31 -0.66
C GLY A 115 -20.11 33.72 -2.05
N GLN A 116 -18.84 33.60 -2.48
CA GLN A 116 -18.45 32.91 -3.69
C GLN A 116 -17.65 31.65 -3.29
N LEU A 117 -18.13 30.49 -3.74
CA LEU A 117 -17.37 29.25 -3.62
C LEU A 117 -16.15 29.30 -4.55
N THR A 118 -14.96 29.33 -3.98
CA THR A 118 -13.72 29.21 -4.73
C THR A 118 -13.20 27.78 -4.59
N THR A 119 -13.00 27.14 -5.74
CA THR A 119 -12.33 25.83 -5.79
C THR A 119 -10.86 26.07 -6.07
N GLY A 120 -10.01 25.75 -5.12
CA GLY A 120 -8.56 25.82 -5.26
C GLY A 120 -7.93 24.44 -5.22
N VAL A 121 -6.68 24.36 -5.64
CA VAL A 121 -5.85 23.15 -5.44
C VAL A 121 -4.68 23.55 -4.58
N ASP A 122 -4.60 22.96 -3.39
CA ASP A 122 -3.45 23.14 -2.53
C ASP A 122 -2.39 22.10 -2.89
N PHE A 123 -1.18 22.57 -3.20
CA PHE A 123 -0.06 21.71 -3.57
C PHE A 123 0.84 21.50 -2.36
N SER A 124 0.83 20.30 -1.84
CA SER A 124 1.76 19.87 -0.79
C SER A 124 2.87 18.99 -1.39
N LYS A 125 4.07 19.06 -0.82
CA LYS A 125 5.13 18.12 -1.12
C LYS A 125 4.72 16.73 -0.62
N ALA A 126 4.45 15.81 -1.54
CA ALA A 126 4.29 14.41 -1.20
C ALA A 126 5.62 13.69 -1.44
N VAL A 127 6.07 12.94 -0.47
CA VAL A 127 7.19 12.04 -0.65
C VAL A 127 6.59 10.66 -0.86
N GLU A 128 6.79 10.11 -2.04
CA GLU A 128 6.34 8.76 -2.37
C GLU A 128 7.55 7.86 -2.53
N GLY A 129 7.40 6.58 -2.17
CA GLY A 129 8.46 5.60 -2.25
C GLY A 129 8.12 4.44 -3.16
N THR A 130 9.15 3.80 -3.66
CA THR A 130 9.09 2.49 -4.27
C THR A 130 9.75 1.50 -3.33
N LEU A 131 9.10 0.37 -3.09
CA LEU A 131 9.66 -0.75 -2.34
C LEU A 131 9.61 -1.98 -3.24
N ILE A 132 10.75 -2.63 -3.41
CA ILE A 132 10.88 -3.91 -4.12
C ILE A 132 11.47 -4.90 -3.14
N LEU A 133 10.90 -6.09 -3.08
CA LEU A 133 11.41 -7.23 -2.34
C LEU A 133 11.78 -8.31 -3.34
N GLU A 134 12.96 -8.90 -3.17
CA GLU A 134 13.52 -9.93 -4.03
C GLU A 134 13.99 -11.12 -3.20
N LEU A 135 13.66 -12.32 -3.67
CA LEU A 135 14.15 -13.58 -3.14
C LEU A 135 15.03 -14.25 -4.19
N GLN A 136 16.26 -14.55 -3.81
CA GLN A 136 17.23 -15.25 -4.64
C GLN A 136 17.45 -16.65 -4.06
N ARG A 137 17.52 -17.66 -4.91
CA ARG A 137 17.90 -19.00 -4.48
C ARG A 137 19.39 -18.99 -4.05
N ALA A 138 19.68 -19.46 -2.85
CA ALA A 138 21.02 -19.35 -2.28
C ALA A 138 22.07 -20.15 -3.04
N SER A 139 21.69 -21.29 -3.65
CA SER A 139 22.64 -22.19 -4.34
C SER A 139 23.30 -21.59 -5.59
N ASP A 140 22.60 -20.69 -6.30
CA ASP A 140 23.05 -20.09 -7.56
C ASP A 140 22.87 -18.58 -7.64
N GLU A 141 22.38 -17.98 -6.55
CA GLU A 141 22.05 -16.55 -6.41
C GLU A 141 21.07 -16.01 -7.47
N LYS A 142 20.36 -16.89 -8.16
CA LYS A 142 19.37 -16.50 -9.16
C LYS A 142 18.12 -15.93 -8.46
N ALA A 143 17.65 -14.78 -8.92
CA ALA A 143 16.38 -14.26 -8.48
C ALA A 143 15.25 -15.20 -8.92
N VAL A 144 14.51 -15.74 -7.96
CA VAL A 144 13.40 -16.66 -8.21
C VAL A 144 12.05 -16.02 -7.98
N TRP A 145 12.00 -14.94 -7.22
CA TRP A 145 10.78 -14.18 -6.96
C TRP A 145 11.10 -12.72 -6.70
N ARG A 146 10.27 -11.83 -7.22
CA ARG A 146 10.38 -10.38 -7.04
C ARG A 146 9.00 -9.76 -7.01
N ALA A 147 8.74 -8.93 -6.04
CA ALA A 147 7.54 -8.11 -5.99
C ALA A 147 7.89 -6.66 -5.70
N GLY A 148 7.24 -5.74 -6.40
CA GLY A 148 7.45 -4.31 -6.24
C GLY A 148 6.14 -3.55 -6.13
N THR A 149 6.13 -2.48 -5.34
CA THR A 149 5.02 -1.53 -5.28
C THR A 149 5.53 -0.10 -5.35
N GLN A 150 4.76 0.73 -6.02
CA GLN A 150 4.99 2.17 -6.13
C GLN A 150 3.99 2.94 -5.27
N HIS A 151 4.24 4.23 -5.08
CA HIS A 151 3.36 5.14 -4.33
C HIS A 151 3.15 4.78 -2.85
N VAL A 152 4.19 4.24 -2.22
CA VAL A 152 4.20 4.11 -0.75
C VAL A 152 4.37 5.51 -0.18
N SER A 153 3.33 6.05 0.45
CA SER A 153 3.41 7.35 1.11
C SER A 153 4.44 7.31 2.23
N ILE A 154 5.32 8.30 2.29
CA ILE A 154 6.33 8.43 3.34
C ILE A 154 6.02 9.65 4.22
N ASP A 155 4.74 9.91 4.48
CA ASP A 155 4.33 10.88 5.49
C ASP A 155 4.87 10.44 6.85
N LYS A 156 5.63 11.32 7.51
CA LYS A 156 6.25 11.04 8.82
C LYS A 156 5.26 10.52 9.88
N LYS A 157 3.98 10.91 9.79
CA LYS A 157 2.94 10.46 10.71
C LYS A 157 2.42 9.05 10.40
N ARG A 158 2.56 8.60 9.17
CA ARG A 158 2.01 7.34 8.67
C ARG A 158 3.05 6.35 8.20
N ILE A 159 4.31 6.75 8.15
CA ILE A 159 5.42 5.99 7.57
C ILE A 159 5.50 4.55 8.10
N ASP A 160 5.20 4.35 9.37
CA ASP A 160 5.20 3.03 10.00
C ASP A 160 4.07 2.15 9.45
N ALA A 161 2.84 2.64 9.47
CA ALA A 161 1.66 1.94 8.97
C ALA A 161 1.74 1.70 7.44
N ASP A 162 2.23 2.69 6.70
CA ASP A 162 2.34 2.61 5.24
C ASP A 162 3.45 1.62 4.84
N THR A 163 4.59 1.59 5.56
CA THR A 163 5.64 0.58 5.36
C THR A 163 5.14 -0.82 5.68
N ALA A 164 4.46 -0.99 6.82
CA ALA A 164 3.87 -2.27 7.21
C ALA A 164 2.88 -2.80 6.16
N SER A 165 2.04 -1.90 5.64
CA SER A 165 1.03 -2.23 4.63
C SER A 165 1.67 -2.61 3.30
N ALA A 166 2.71 -1.88 2.87
CA ALA A 166 3.46 -2.16 1.65
C ALA A 166 4.14 -3.54 1.73
N VAL A 167 4.88 -3.81 2.82
CA VAL A 167 5.55 -5.09 3.01
C VAL A 167 4.54 -6.25 3.04
N ARG A 168 3.44 -6.11 3.79
CA ARG A 168 2.38 -7.12 3.83
C ARG A 168 1.81 -7.39 2.45
N LEU A 169 1.57 -6.35 1.66
CA LEU A 169 1.04 -6.47 0.31
C LEU A 169 2.02 -7.21 -0.61
N LEU A 170 3.33 -6.92 -0.54
CA LEU A 170 4.35 -7.62 -1.31
C LEU A 170 4.44 -9.09 -0.91
N VAL A 171 4.62 -9.37 0.38
CA VAL A 171 4.77 -10.74 0.88
C VAL A 171 3.48 -11.56 0.73
N SER A 172 2.31 -10.91 0.63
CA SER A 172 1.06 -11.63 0.32
C SER A 172 1.12 -12.37 -1.02
N LYS A 173 2.01 -11.96 -1.93
CA LYS A 173 2.24 -12.59 -3.24
C LYS A 173 3.23 -13.75 -3.19
N TYR A 174 3.73 -14.11 -2.02
CA TYR A 174 4.58 -15.27 -1.80
C TYR A 174 3.81 -16.35 -1.00
N PRO A 175 3.90 -17.65 -1.34
CA PRO A 175 4.43 -18.12 -2.61
C PRO A 175 3.58 -17.62 -3.78
N PRO A 176 4.13 -17.55 -5.00
CA PRO A 176 3.33 -17.19 -6.16
C PRO A 176 2.26 -18.26 -6.43
N PRO A 177 1.20 -17.95 -7.17
CA PRO A 177 0.23 -18.96 -7.58
C PRO A 177 0.93 -20.05 -8.39
N GLU A 178 0.48 -21.28 -8.20
CA GLU A 178 0.93 -22.38 -9.05
C GLU A 178 0.62 -22.09 -10.52
N PRO A 179 1.49 -22.45 -11.45
CA PRO A 179 1.33 -22.18 -12.87
C PRO A 179 0.13 -22.88 -13.50
#